data_db19652c5be3418436cec7ac4fefb29a
#
_entry.id   db19652c5be3418436cec7ac4fefb29a
#
_cell.length_a   1.000
_cell.length_b   1.000
_cell.length_c   1.000
_cell.angle_alpha   90.00
_cell.angle_beta   90.00
_cell.angle_gamma   90.00
#
_symmetry.space_group_name_H-M   'P 1'
#
loop_
_entity.id
_entity.type
_entity.pdbx_description
1 polymer ?
#
loop_
_entity_poly.entity_id
_entity_poly.type
_entity_poly.pdbx_seq_one_letter_code
_entity_poly.pdbx_strand_id
1 'polypeptide(L)'
;MEEKRPKARREYKDTVFRMLFSDEKNLLSLYNAVTGRSYEDAKELEIVTLDNAVYMGMKNDLAFLLDLHISLYEHQSTKNPNMPLRDLFYISLEYQKYVSDKSLYSSALLKIPAPVFIVFYNGAEDMEERTELRLSQAYEHFEGEPNLELKVMVLNINAGHNAELMEQCRMLKEYAQYVARVRGYTASMKLEEAVRRAIKECIAEGILADFLRKNRAEVEMVSILEYDKEYEEKKLRKAEYEAGEQEGLNRGLAQGIVETGCAYGVSKKEILERLQERLNISCQTAQEYFAMYSGKKIS
;
A
#
# COMPACT_ATOMS: atom_id res chain seq x y z
N MET A 1 -4.82 35.06 18.07
CA MET A 1 -4.87 34.97 16.58
C MET A 1 -4.29 33.62 16.21
N GLU A 2 -5.15 32.64 15.93
CA GLU A 2 -4.71 31.33 15.45
C GLU A 2 -4.28 31.48 14.00
N GLU A 3 -3.02 31.25 13.73
CA GLU A 3 -2.51 31.09 12.35
C GLU A 3 -3.19 29.87 11.71
N LYS A 4 -4.11 30.14 10.79
CA LYS A 4 -4.67 29.11 9.91
C LYS A 4 -3.51 28.50 9.08
N ARG A 5 -3.07 27.29 9.44
CA ARG A 5 -2.23 26.47 8.57
C ARG A 5 -2.92 26.35 7.20
N PRO A 6 -2.23 26.63 6.10
CA PRO A 6 -2.82 26.49 4.79
C PRO A 6 -3.26 25.01 4.62
N LYS A 7 -4.53 24.78 4.25
CA LYS A 7 -4.99 23.46 3.84
C LYS A 7 -4.12 23.03 2.66
N ALA A 8 -3.23 22.08 2.88
CA ALA A 8 -2.46 21.45 1.82
C ALA A 8 -3.44 20.97 0.76
N ARG A 9 -3.33 21.50 -0.46
CA ARG A 9 -4.08 21.03 -1.62
C ARG A 9 -3.79 19.54 -1.76
N ARG A 10 -4.82 18.72 -1.91
CA ARG A 10 -4.77 17.25 -2.08
C ARG A 10 -3.97 16.76 -3.31
N GLU A 11 -3.25 17.63 -3.98
CA GLU A 11 -2.58 17.38 -5.27
C GLU A 11 -1.13 16.92 -5.17
N TYR A 12 -0.50 16.98 -3.99
CA TYR A 12 0.87 16.48 -3.80
C TYR A 12 0.87 14.98 -3.49
N LYS A 13 0.77 14.17 -4.53
CA LYS A 13 0.90 12.70 -4.45
C LYS A 13 2.16 12.17 -5.16
N ASP A 14 3.06 13.04 -5.55
CA ASP A 14 4.29 12.60 -6.17
C ASP A 14 5.31 12.24 -5.09
N THR A 15 5.70 10.97 -5.07
CA THR A 15 6.80 10.49 -4.23
C THR A 15 8.14 10.76 -4.91
N VAL A 16 9.24 10.78 -4.15
CA VAL A 16 10.59 10.88 -4.74
C VAL A 16 10.83 9.72 -5.72
N PHE A 17 10.27 8.54 -5.43
CA PHE A 17 10.28 7.39 -6.34
C PHE A 17 9.64 7.73 -7.69
N ARG A 18 8.43 8.27 -7.67
CA ARG A 18 7.72 8.66 -8.89
C ARG A 18 8.46 9.73 -9.67
N MET A 19 9.02 10.74 -9.00
CA MET A 19 9.82 11.79 -9.65
C MET A 19 11.03 11.21 -10.37
N LEU A 20 11.72 10.22 -9.76
CA LEU A 20 12.89 9.56 -10.36
C LEU A 20 12.54 8.73 -11.59
N PHE A 21 11.47 7.94 -11.48
CA PHE A 21 11.10 6.96 -12.50
C PHE A 21 10.04 7.47 -13.49
N SER A 22 9.64 8.72 -13.42
CA SER A 22 8.94 9.41 -14.52
C SER A 22 9.89 9.80 -15.67
N ASP A 23 11.20 9.74 -15.48
CA ASP A 23 12.18 9.81 -16.57
C ASP A 23 12.23 8.48 -17.29
N GLU A 24 12.01 8.51 -18.62
CA GLU A 24 11.91 7.31 -19.46
C GLU A 24 13.16 6.41 -19.40
N LYS A 25 14.35 6.99 -19.30
CA LYS A 25 15.60 6.22 -19.21
C LYS A 25 15.72 5.51 -17.87
N ASN A 26 15.36 6.20 -16.78
CA ASN A 26 15.35 5.59 -15.46
C ASN A 26 14.30 4.48 -15.37
N LEU A 27 13.11 4.71 -15.95
CA LEU A 27 12.03 3.73 -16.00
C LEU A 27 12.44 2.50 -16.82
N LEU A 28 13.07 2.69 -17.97
CA LEU A 28 13.59 1.58 -18.78
C LEU A 28 14.66 0.77 -18.04
N SER A 29 15.57 1.44 -17.35
CA SER A 29 16.58 0.77 -16.50
C SER A 29 15.93 -0.06 -15.41
N LEU A 30 14.88 0.47 -14.75
CA LEU A 30 14.12 -0.25 -13.73
C LEU A 30 13.39 -1.46 -14.34
N TYR A 31 12.72 -1.27 -15.47
CA TYR A 31 12.04 -2.35 -16.18
C TYR A 31 12.99 -3.48 -16.56
N ASN A 32 14.15 -3.15 -17.15
CA ASN A 32 15.17 -4.12 -17.51
C ASN A 32 15.65 -4.91 -16.28
N ALA A 33 15.93 -4.23 -15.18
CA ALA A 33 16.39 -4.86 -13.95
C ALA A 33 15.33 -5.80 -13.32
N VAL A 34 14.05 -5.41 -13.37
CA VAL A 34 12.95 -6.22 -12.81
C VAL A 34 12.66 -7.45 -13.69
N THR A 35 12.75 -7.30 -15.01
CA THR A 35 12.36 -8.35 -15.96
C THR A 35 13.52 -9.21 -16.45
N GLY A 36 14.78 -8.81 -16.18
CA GLY A 36 15.98 -9.44 -16.74
C GLY A 36 16.14 -9.21 -18.25
N ARG A 37 15.48 -8.19 -18.80
CA ARG A 37 15.56 -7.81 -20.22
C ARG A 37 16.63 -6.73 -20.43
N SER A 38 16.92 -6.40 -21.69
CA SER A 38 17.98 -5.45 -22.08
C SER A 38 17.52 -4.56 -23.23
N TYR A 39 16.42 -3.82 -23.02
CA TYR A 39 15.97 -2.81 -23.98
C TYR A 39 16.88 -1.60 -23.93
N GLU A 40 17.24 -1.05 -25.11
CA GLU A 40 18.16 0.09 -25.22
C GLU A 40 17.42 1.41 -25.54
N ASP A 41 16.30 1.36 -26.26
CA ASP A 41 15.56 2.56 -26.66
C ASP A 41 14.38 2.85 -25.73
N ALA A 42 14.52 3.92 -24.93
CA ALA A 42 13.47 4.37 -24.05
C ALA A 42 12.23 4.94 -24.79
N LYS A 43 12.34 5.23 -26.11
CA LYS A 43 11.21 5.72 -26.91
C LYS A 43 10.15 4.65 -27.18
N GLU A 44 10.46 3.39 -26.93
CA GLU A 44 9.49 2.29 -27.01
C GLU A 44 8.56 2.25 -25.80
N LEU A 45 8.88 3.03 -24.74
CA LEU A 45 8.02 3.18 -23.56
C LEU A 45 6.88 4.16 -23.82
N GLU A 46 5.65 3.70 -23.63
CA GLU A 46 4.47 4.56 -23.59
C GLU A 46 3.95 4.66 -22.16
N ILE A 47 4.09 5.84 -21.53
CA ILE A 47 3.57 6.08 -20.19
C ILE A 47 2.07 6.31 -20.26
N VAL A 48 1.29 5.43 -19.63
CA VAL A 48 -0.19 5.44 -19.63
C VAL A 48 -0.78 5.72 -18.25
N THR A 49 -0.03 6.38 -17.38
CA THR A 49 -0.44 6.65 -15.99
C THR A 49 -1.82 7.33 -15.91
N LEU A 50 -2.66 6.84 -15.01
CA LEU A 50 -4.01 7.33 -14.76
C LEU A 50 -4.00 8.66 -13.99
N ASP A 51 -3.93 9.80 -14.68
CA ASP A 51 -4.00 11.11 -14.03
C ASP A 51 -5.38 11.43 -13.42
N ASN A 52 -6.44 10.76 -13.88
CA ASN A 52 -7.84 11.07 -13.56
C ASN A 52 -8.69 9.88 -13.09
N ALA A 53 -8.11 8.84 -12.52
CA ALA A 53 -8.91 7.76 -11.94
C ALA A 53 -9.62 8.26 -10.66
N VAL A 54 -10.76 8.90 -10.83
CA VAL A 54 -11.63 9.43 -9.75
C VAL A 54 -12.47 8.31 -9.14
N TYR A 55 -12.03 7.08 -9.13
CA TYR A 55 -12.69 6.04 -8.39
C TYR A 55 -11.98 5.85 -7.05
N MET A 56 -12.64 6.26 -5.97
CA MET A 56 -12.18 6.16 -4.58
C MET A 56 -10.85 6.89 -4.25
N GLY A 57 -10.41 7.86 -5.06
CA GLY A 57 -9.17 8.61 -4.81
C GLY A 57 -7.89 7.77 -4.92
N MET A 58 -7.96 6.60 -5.57
CA MET A 58 -6.82 5.74 -5.86
C MET A 58 -6.12 6.21 -7.13
N LYS A 59 -4.79 6.31 -7.06
CA LYS A 59 -3.91 6.55 -8.21
C LYS A 59 -2.83 5.49 -8.20
N ASN A 60 -2.45 5.00 -9.38
CA ASN A 60 -1.25 4.21 -9.57
C ASN A 60 -0.04 5.15 -9.66
N ASP A 61 1.14 4.74 -9.16
CA ASP A 61 2.34 5.58 -9.22
C ASP A 61 2.88 5.68 -10.65
N LEU A 62 3.08 4.55 -11.32
CA LEU A 62 3.57 4.47 -12.68
C LEU A 62 2.87 3.35 -13.45
N ALA A 63 2.22 3.67 -14.57
CA ALA A 63 1.72 2.70 -15.53
C ALA A 63 2.31 2.99 -16.90
N PHE A 64 2.80 1.96 -17.58
CA PHE A 64 3.42 2.11 -18.89
C PHE A 64 3.26 0.86 -19.75
N LEU A 65 3.27 1.06 -21.06
CA LEU A 65 3.29 0.01 -22.08
C LEU A 65 4.71 -0.15 -22.64
N LEU A 66 5.16 -1.39 -22.70
CA LEU A 66 6.39 -1.76 -23.41
C LEU A 66 6.25 -3.18 -23.93
N ASP A 67 6.54 -3.40 -25.22
CA ASP A 67 6.59 -4.71 -25.86
C ASP A 67 5.33 -5.58 -25.56
N LEU A 68 4.13 -5.02 -25.80
CA LEU A 68 2.84 -5.67 -25.56
C LEU A 68 2.58 -6.08 -24.09
N HIS A 69 3.29 -5.46 -23.15
CA HIS A 69 3.01 -5.60 -21.72
C HIS A 69 2.60 -4.25 -21.15
N ILE A 70 1.60 -4.26 -20.28
CA ILE A 70 1.26 -3.11 -19.45
C ILE A 70 1.78 -3.35 -18.03
N SER A 71 2.73 -2.54 -17.60
CA SER A 71 3.34 -2.66 -16.29
C SER A 71 2.77 -1.61 -15.34
N LEU A 72 2.29 -2.04 -14.18
CA LEU A 72 1.84 -1.19 -13.10
C LEU A 72 2.83 -1.31 -11.95
N TYR A 73 3.55 -0.21 -11.69
CA TYR A 73 4.56 -0.10 -10.65
C TYR A 73 4.06 0.82 -9.54
N GLU A 74 4.05 0.32 -8.32
CA GLU A 74 3.66 1.04 -7.11
C GLU A 74 4.83 1.10 -6.14
N HIS A 75 4.97 2.22 -5.45
CA HIS A 75 5.91 2.38 -4.35
C HIS A 75 5.15 2.42 -3.02
N GLN A 76 5.59 1.65 -2.04
CA GLN A 76 4.92 1.58 -0.73
C GLN A 76 5.90 1.55 0.44
N SER A 77 5.64 2.38 1.45
CA SER A 77 6.35 2.38 2.73
C SER A 77 5.63 1.55 3.81
N THR A 78 4.44 1.04 3.50
CA THR A 78 3.62 0.22 4.42
C THR A 78 3.14 -1.04 3.71
N LYS A 79 3.05 -2.16 4.44
CA LYS A 79 2.48 -3.40 3.91
C LYS A 79 1.00 -3.23 3.62
N ASN A 80 0.57 -3.59 2.42
CA ASN A 80 -0.82 -3.53 2.01
C ASN A 80 -1.25 -4.83 1.33
N PRO A 81 -1.97 -5.72 2.04
CA PRO A 81 -2.42 -7.00 1.47
C PRO A 81 -3.49 -6.84 0.38
N ASN A 82 -4.11 -5.66 0.28
CA ASN A 82 -5.17 -5.39 -0.70
C ASN A 82 -4.65 -4.92 -2.06
N MET A 83 -3.34 -5.02 -2.32
CA MET A 83 -2.76 -4.61 -3.61
C MET A 83 -3.37 -5.37 -4.79
N PRO A 84 -3.59 -6.69 -4.75
CA PRO A 84 -4.21 -7.38 -5.88
C PRO A 84 -5.61 -6.85 -6.23
N LEU A 85 -6.40 -6.47 -5.24
CA LEU A 85 -7.73 -5.89 -5.47
C LEU A 85 -7.63 -4.47 -6.05
N ARG A 86 -6.68 -3.66 -5.58
CA ARG A 86 -6.43 -2.32 -6.13
C ARG A 86 -5.97 -2.39 -7.59
N ASP A 87 -5.01 -3.27 -7.88
CA ASP A 87 -4.45 -3.46 -9.21
C ASP A 87 -5.48 -4.00 -10.20
N LEU A 88 -6.45 -4.81 -9.74
CA LEU A 88 -7.59 -5.24 -10.55
C LEU A 88 -8.40 -4.03 -11.04
N PHE A 89 -8.67 -3.06 -10.19
CA PHE A 89 -9.38 -1.84 -10.60
C PHE A 89 -8.54 -0.98 -11.53
N TYR A 90 -7.25 -0.83 -11.29
CA TYR A 90 -6.35 -0.07 -12.16
C TYR A 90 -6.28 -0.69 -13.55
N ILE A 91 -6.00 -1.98 -13.66
CA ILE A 91 -5.89 -2.64 -14.97
C ILE A 91 -7.21 -2.66 -15.74
N SER A 92 -8.35 -2.79 -15.02
CA SER A 92 -9.66 -2.71 -15.64
C SER A 92 -9.91 -1.38 -16.32
N LEU A 93 -9.49 -0.27 -15.70
CA LEU A 93 -9.59 1.07 -16.27
C LEU A 93 -8.66 1.26 -17.47
N GLU A 94 -7.42 0.75 -17.39
CA GLU A 94 -6.49 0.81 -18.52
C GLU A 94 -7.00 -0.01 -19.71
N TYR A 95 -7.51 -1.21 -19.48
CA TYR A 95 -8.11 -2.01 -20.55
C TYR A 95 -9.35 -1.37 -21.15
N GLN A 96 -10.20 -0.70 -20.35
CA GLN A 96 -11.34 0.04 -20.88
C GLN A 96 -10.90 1.14 -21.87
N LYS A 97 -9.82 1.86 -21.55
CA LYS A 97 -9.24 2.86 -22.48
C LYS A 97 -8.67 2.18 -23.73
N TYR A 98 -7.87 1.12 -23.53
CA TYR A 98 -7.19 0.39 -24.61
C TYR A 98 -8.17 -0.19 -25.63
N VAL A 99 -9.38 -0.56 -25.22
CA VAL A 99 -10.39 -1.16 -26.09
C VAL A 99 -11.53 -0.18 -26.45
N SER A 100 -11.42 1.10 -26.11
CA SER A 100 -12.50 2.09 -26.25
C SER A 100 -13.00 2.26 -27.69
N ASP A 101 -12.10 2.08 -28.68
CA ASP A 101 -12.36 2.15 -30.13
C ASP A 101 -12.64 0.77 -30.76
N LYS A 102 -12.69 -0.30 -29.96
CA LYS A 102 -12.78 -1.69 -30.44
C LYS A 102 -14.13 -2.31 -30.05
N SER A 103 -14.65 -3.18 -30.91
CA SER A 103 -15.91 -3.89 -30.63
C SER A 103 -15.68 -5.17 -29.84
N LEU A 104 -16.13 -5.20 -28.59
CA LEU A 104 -16.11 -6.40 -27.75
C LEU A 104 -17.11 -7.49 -28.21
N TYR A 105 -18.03 -7.13 -29.11
CA TYR A 105 -19.02 -8.04 -29.68
C TYR A 105 -18.57 -8.66 -31.02
N SER A 106 -17.34 -8.39 -31.43
CA SER A 106 -16.75 -9.02 -32.63
C SER A 106 -16.55 -10.53 -32.40
N SER A 107 -16.73 -11.33 -33.46
CA SER A 107 -16.38 -12.74 -33.45
C SER A 107 -14.86 -13.01 -33.45
N ALA A 108 -14.05 -12.00 -33.73
CA ALA A 108 -12.60 -12.10 -33.67
C ALA A 108 -12.09 -11.85 -32.24
N LEU A 109 -11.14 -12.66 -31.79
CA LEU A 109 -10.49 -12.48 -30.49
C LEU A 109 -9.72 -11.15 -30.46
N LEU A 110 -10.12 -10.27 -29.54
CA LEU A 110 -9.40 -9.03 -29.27
C LEU A 110 -8.21 -9.33 -28.35
N LYS A 111 -7.00 -9.08 -28.85
CA LYS A 111 -5.77 -9.19 -28.06
C LYS A 111 -5.54 -7.91 -27.28
N ILE A 112 -5.14 -8.04 -26.02
CA ILE A 112 -4.79 -6.95 -25.10
C ILE A 112 -3.36 -7.18 -24.57
N PRO A 113 -2.67 -6.13 -24.12
CA PRO A 113 -1.35 -6.26 -23.47
C PRO A 113 -1.43 -7.10 -22.21
N ALA A 114 -0.44 -7.96 -21.99
CA ALA A 114 -0.36 -8.74 -20.76
C ALA A 114 0.00 -7.82 -19.55
N PRO A 115 -0.70 -7.93 -18.40
CA PRO A 115 -0.42 -7.06 -17.28
C PRO A 115 0.70 -7.60 -16.39
N VAL A 116 1.50 -6.70 -15.83
CA VAL A 116 2.54 -6.99 -14.83
C VAL A 116 2.38 -6.04 -13.66
N PHE A 117 2.32 -6.58 -12.44
CA PHE A 117 2.09 -5.82 -11.21
C PHE A 117 3.27 -5.96 -10.26
N ILE A 118 3.92 -4.85 -9.96
CA ILE A 118 5.11 -4.80 -9.08
C ILE A 118 4.92 -3.72 -8.02
N VAL A 119 5.13 -4.08 -6.77
CA VAL A 119 5.20 -3.16 -5.64
C VAL A 119 6.65 -3.09 -5.16
N PHE A 120 7.22 -1.90 -5.13
CA PHE A 120 8.52 -1.61 -4.53
C PHE A 120 8.29 -1.19 -3.07
N TYR A 121 8.62 -2.10 -2.15
CA TYR A 121 8.46 -1.87 -0.73
C TYR A 121 9.75 -1.35 -0.11
N ASN A 122 9.66 -0.20 0.54
CA ASN A 122 10.77 0.33 1.33
C ASN A 122 10.37 0.73 2.76
N GLY A 123 9.33 0.10 3.31
CA GLY A 123 8.84 0.36 4.67
C GLY A 123 9.83 -0.04 5.77
N ALA A 124 9.49 0.34 7.01
CA ALA A 124 10.31 0.03 8.20
C ALA A 124 10.02 -1.35 8.80
N GLU A 125 8.92 -1.99 8.41
CA GLU A 125 8.58 -3.33 8.87
C GLU A 125 9.43 -4.37 8.13
N ASP A 126 9.86 -5.41 8.85
CA ASP A 126 10.62 -6.52 8.26
C ASP A 126 9.81 -7.22 7.17
N MET A 127 10.43 -7.52 6.04
CA MET A 127 9.81 -8.16 4.89
C MET A 127 10.85 -9.00 4.15
N GLU A 128 10.44 -10.15 3.65
CA GLU A 128 11.25 -10.97 2.76
C GLU A 128 11.66 -10.19 1.51
N GLU A 129 12.71 -10.65 0.82
CA GLU A 129 13.19 -9.99 -0.41
C GLU A 129 12.10 -9.90 -1.49
N ARG A 130 11.30 -10.97 -1.62
CA ARG A 130 10.22 -11.09 -2.61
C ARG A 130 9.01 -11.75 -1.96
N THR A 131 7.83 -11.17 -2.15
CA THR A 131 6.56 -11.71 -1.65
C THR A 131 5.52 -11.65 -2.77
N GLU A 132 4.84 -12.76 -3.04
CA GLU A 132 3.72 -12.79 -4.00
C GLU A 132 2.40 -12.61 -3.23
N LEU A 133 1.64 -11.58 -3.59
CA LEU A 133 0.26 -11.39 -3.13
C LEU A 133 -0.69 -11.88 -4.21
N ARG A 134 -1.80 -12.51 -3.80
CA ARG A 134 -2.80 -13.09 -4.70
C ARG A 134 -4.20 -12.54 -4.40
N LEU A 135 -4.97 -12.26 -5.44
CA LEU A 135 -6.36 -11.82 -5.29
C LEU A 135 -7.23 -12.84 -4.58
N SER A 136 -6.97 -14.14 -4.82
CA SER A 136 -7.70 -15.24 -4.17
C SER A 136 -7.58 -15.24 -2.65
N GLN A 137 -6.56 -14.62 -2.07
CA GLN A 137 -6.42 -14.46 -0.61
C GLN A 137 -7.50 -13.53 0.00
N ALA A 138 -8.17 -12.74 -0.82
CA ALA A 138 -9.25 -11.85 -0.38
C ALA A 138 -10.66 -12.48 -0.50
N TYR A 139 -10.80 -13.69 -1.02
CA TYR A 139 -12.09 -14.35 -1.17
C TYR A 139 -12.55 -14.96 0.16
N GLU A 140 -13.75 -14.60 0.61
CA GLU A 140 -14.30 -15.07 1.90
C GLU A 140 -14.57 -16.58 1.93
N HIS A 141 -15.07 -17.14 0.82
CA HIS A 141 -15.36 -18.57 0.66
C HIS A 141 -14.80 -19.02 -0.67
N PHE A 142 -13.70 -19.76 -0.62
CA PHE A 142 -13.01 -20.18 -1.82
C PHE A 142 -12.54 -21.64 -1.68
N GLU A 143 -12.94 -22.46 -2.66
CA GLU A 143 -12.50 -23.85 -2.81
C GLU A 143 -12.06 -24.11 -4.26
N GLY A 144 -10.92 -24.77 -4.43
CA GLY A 144 -10.38 -25.14 -5.74
C GLY A 144 -9.55 -24.04 -6.41
N GLU A 145 -9.64 -23.92 -7.73
CA GLU A 145 -8.93 -22.88 -8.50
C GLU A 145 -9.83 -21.66 -8.74
N PRO A 146 -9.32 -20.44 -8.53
CA PRO A 146 -10.11 -19.23 -8.71
C PRO A 146 -10.40 -18.98 -10.20
N ASN A 147 -11.65 -18.62 -10.53
CA ASN A 147 -12.00 -18.16 -11.88
C ASN A 147 -11.38 -16.82 -12.23
N LEU A 148 -11.01 -16.03 -11.24
CA LEU A 148 -10.28 -14.77 -11.39
C LEU A 148 -9.10 -14.76 -10.42
N GLU A 149 -7.90 -14.68 -10.96
CA GLU A 149 -6.66 -14.54 -10.19
C GLU A 149 -5.84 -13.38 -10.70
N LEU A 150 -5.30 -12.58 -9.79
CA LEU A 150 -4.32 -11.54 -10.04
C LEU A 150 -3.19 -11.68 -9.03
N LYS A 151 -1.96 -11.65 -9.53
CA LYS A 151 -0.75 -11.80 -8.73
C LYS A 151 0.04 -10.52 -8.76
N VAL A 152 0.47 -10.06 -7.60
CA VAL A 152 1.31 -8.89 -7.43
C VAL A 152 2.62 -9.32 -6.79
N MET A 153 3.75 -8.98 -7.42
CA MET A 153 5.06 -9.20 -6.85
C MET A 153 5.48 -8.00 -6.02
N VAL A 154 5.74 -8.22 -4.74
CA VAL A 154 6.29 -7.21 -3.84
C VAL A 154 7.79 -7.43 -3.72
N LEU A 155 8.59 -6.41 -4.02
CA LEU A 155 10.05 -6.41 -3.96
C LEU A 155 10.51 -5.50 -2.82
N ASN A 156 11.21 -6.06 -1.84
CA ASN A 156 11.82 -5.28 -0.75
C ASN A 156 13.04 -4.54 -1.28
N ILE A 157 12.93 -3.22 -1.38
CA ILE A 157 14.01 -2.35 -1.87
C ILE A 157 14.76 -1.62 -0.76
N ASN A 158 14.64 -2.05 0.48
CA ASN A 158 15.47 -1.53 1.57
C ASN A 158 16.94 -1.90 1.35
N ALA A 159 17.84 -1.10 1.92
CA ALA A 159 19.27 -1.35 1.86
C ALA A 159 19.61 -2.77 2.41
N GLY A 160 20.36 -3.53 1.64
CA GLY A 160 20.74 -4.91 1.98
C GLY A 160 19.81 -6.00 1.38
N HIS A 161 18.70 -5.61 0.74
CA HIS A 161 17.78 -6.53 0.08
C HIS A 161 17.90 -6.47 -1.45
N ASN A 162 17.51 -7.57 -2.14
CA ASN A 162 17.48 -7.68 -3.60
C ASN A 162 18.76 -7.15 -4.27
N ALA A 163 19.93 -7.63 -3.82
CA ALA A 163 21.23 -7.13 -4.25
C ALA A 163 21.40 -7.11 -5.78
N GLU A 164 20.96 -8.16 -6.47
CA GLU A 164 21.02 -8.26 -7.94
C GLU A 164 20.21 -7.15 -8.61
N LEU A 165 18.97 -6.90 -8.16
CA LEU A 165 18.12 -5.82 -8.67
C LEU A 165 18.79 -4.45 -8.45
N MET A 166 19.40 -4.25 -7.27
CA MET A 166 20.11 -3.03 -6.93
C MET A 166 21.36 -2.80 -7.77
N GLU A 167 22.06 -3.86 -8.18
CA GLU A 167 23.23 -3.77 -9.07
C GLU A 167 22.81 -3.44 -10.50
N GLN A 168 21.70 -3.99 -10.96
CA GLN A 168 21.18 -3.77 -12.31
C GLN A 168 20.50 -2.41 -12.49
N CYS A 169 19.92 -1.83 -11.41
CA CYS A 169 19.30 -0.51 -11.45
C CYS A 169 19.96 0.45 -10.45
N ARG A 170 20.97 1.18 -10.92
CA ARG A 170 21.71 2.15 -10.10
C ARG A 170 20.80 3.18 -9.43
N MET A 171 19.81 3.72 -10.15
CA MET A 171 18.89 4.73 -9.61
C MET A 171 18.05 4.19 -8.46
N LEU A 172 17.62 2.92 -8.54
CA LEU A 172 16.90 2.26 -7.45
C LEU A 172 17.78 2.07 -6.21
N LYS A 173 19.02 1.64 -6.40
CA LYS A 173 20.02 1.51 -5.32
C LYS A 173 20.27 2.85 -4.62
N GLU A 174 20.52 3.89 -5.40
CA GLU A 174 20.77 5.23 -4.86
C GLU A 174 19.54 5.81 -4.15
N TYR A 175 18.33 5.53 -4.65
CA TYR A 175 17.08 5.86 -3.98
C TYR A 175 16.93 5.14 -2.63
N ALA A 176 17.19 3.84 -2.58
CA ALA A 176 17.16 3.06 -1.33
C ALA A 176 18.16 3.62 -0.29
N GLN A 177 19.36 4.02 -0.74
CA GLN A 177 20.37 4.64 0.12
C GLN A 177 19.91 6.01 0.66
N TYR A 178 19.30 6.85 -0.17
CA TYR A 178 18.73 8.13 0.25
C TYR A 178 17.66 7.95 1.33
N VAL A 179 16.69 7.06 1.09
CA VAL A 179 15.61 6.77 2.06
C VAL A 179 16.15 6.21 3.37
N ALA A 180 17.08 5.25 3.31
CA ALA A 180 17.72 4.68 4.51
C ALA A 180 18.43 5.76 5.33
N ARG A 181 19.08 6.73 4.67
CA ARG A 181 19.77 7.85 5.32
C ARG A 181 18.80 8.81 6.01
N VAL A 182 17.71 9.20 5.33
CA VAL A 182 16.65 10.01 5.95
C VAL A 182 16.11 9.32 7.19
N ARG A 183 15.75 8.04 7.11
CA ARG A 183 15.26 7.25 8.25
C ARG A 183 16.27 7.17 9.40
N GLY A 184 17.53 6.95 9.08
CA GLY A 184 18.59 6.93 10.10
C GLY A 184 18.67 8.24 10.89
N TYR A 185 18.49 9.37 10.22
CA TYR A 185 18.55 10.68 10.88
C TYR A 185 17.28 11.02 11.65
N THR A 186 16.10 10.57 11.23
CA THR A 186 14.83 10.82 11.96
C THR A 186 14.81 10.18 13.35
N ALA A 187 15.69 9.21 13.62
CA ALA A 187 15.85 8.63 14.95
C ALA A 187 16.46 9.61 15.98
N SER A 188 17.18 10.66 15.54
CA SER A 188 17.94 11.56 16.42
C SER A 188 17.70 13.06 16.19
N MET A 189 17.00 13.44 15.12
CA MET A 189 16.73 14.82 14.79
C MET A 189 15.34 15.03 14.17
N LYS A 190 14.91 16.28 14.03
CA LYS A 190 13.62 16.62 13.40
C LYS A 190 13.63 16.24 11.93
N LEU A 191 12.45 15.88 11.40
CA LEU A 191 12.28 15.40 10.04
C LEU A 191 12.87 16.37 8.99
N GLU A 192 12.58 17.66 9.09
CA GLU A 192 13.08 18.65 8.13
C GLU A 192 14.61 18.73 8.12
N GLU A 193 15.23 18.63 9.30
CA GLU A 193 16.69 18.61 9.43
C GLU A 193 17.30 17.33 8.88
N ALA A 194 16.64 16.18 9.15
CA ALA A 194 17.02 14.87 8.64
C ALA A 194 17.02 14.84 7.12
N VAL A 195 15.96 15.32 6.49
CA VAL A 195 15.82 15.39 5.03
C VAL A 195 16.88 16.30 4.43
N ARG A 196 17.05 17.53 4.95
CA ARG A 196 18.05 18.47 4.44
C ARG A 196 19.47 17.93 4.57
N ARG A 197 19.78 17.29 5.68
CA ARG A 197 21.08 16.67 5.92
C ARG A 197 21.32 15.51 4.96
N ALA A 198 20.35 14.61 4.81
CA ALA A 198 20.43 13.49 3.88
C ALA A 198 20.66 13.95 2.44
N ILE A 199 19.90 14.95 1.96
CA ILE A 199 20.09 15.54 0.62
C ILE A 199 21.53 16.09 0.47
N LYS A 200 22.01 16.87 1.44
CA LYS A 200 23.36 17.46 1.39
C LYS A 200 24.45 16.40 1.29
N GLU A 201 24.39 15.38 2.11
CA GLU A 201 25.38 14.30 2.16
C GLU A 201 25.29 13.39 0.93
N CYS A 202 24.09 13.02 0.47
CA CYS A 202 23.90 12.27 -0.76
C CYS A 202 24.50 13.01 -1.97
N ILE A 203 24.28 14.31 -2.08
CA ILE A 203 24.91 15.13 -3.14
C ILE A 203 26.44 15.09 -3.06
N ALA A 204 27.00 15.18 -1.86
CA ALA A 204 28.46 15.18 -1.65
C ALA A 204 29.09 13.81 -2.00
N GLU A 205 28.37 12.73 -1.77
CA GLU A 205 28.82 11.35 -2.03
C GLU A 205 28.48 10.85 -3.45
N GLY A 206 27.81 11.66 -4.26
CA GLY A 206 27.43 11.28 -5.63
C GLY A 206 26.15 10.41 -5.72
N ILE A 207 25.42 10.25 -4.61
CA ILE A 207 24.17 9.48 -4.55
C ILE A 207 23.02 10.37 -5.04
N LEU A 208 22.34 10.00 -6.12
CA LEU A 208 21.30 10.81 -6.76
C LEU A 208 21.72 12.28 -7.00
N ALA A 209 23.01 12.55 -7.12
CA ALA A 209 23.56 13.91 -6.97
C ALA A 209 22.95 14.90 -7.95
N ASP A 210 22.85 14.57 -9.23
CA ASP A 210 22.31 15.46 -10.26
C ASP A 210 20.82 15.66 -10.10
N PHE A 211 20.09 14.60 -9.78
CA PHE A 211 18.66 14.66 -9.50
C PHE A 211 18.36 15.54 -8.27
N LEU A 212 19.07 15.33 -7.17
CA LEU A 212 18.90 16.09 -5.93
C LEU A 212 19.31 17.55 -6.06
N ARG A 213 20.35 17.86 -6.87
CA ARG A 213 20.72 19.26 -7.17
C ARG A 213 19.62 19.97 -7.95
N LYS A 214 19.11 19.31 -8.99
CA LYS A 214 18.09 19.86 -9.90
C LYS A 214 16.75 20.06 -9.19
N ASN A 215 16.33 19.11 -8.36
CA ASN A 215 14.99 19.06 -7.79
C ASN A 215 14.97 19.28 -6.26
N ARG A 216 16.00 19.92 -5.69
CA ARG A 216 16.23 19.98 -4.25
C ARG A 216 15.01 20.43 -3.44
N ALA A 217 14.39 21.56 -3.82
CA ALA A 217 13.26 22.11 -3.06
C ALA A 217 12.03 21.21 -3.10
N GLU A 218 11.78 20.59 -4.25
CA GLU A 218 10.67 19.69 -4.45
C GLU A 218 10.88 18.38 -3.69
N VAL A 219 12.07 17.78 -3.77
CA VAL A 219 12.43 16.56 -3.02
C VAL A 219 12.34 16.81 -1.50
N GLU A 220 12.82 17.98 -1.01
CA GLU A 220 12.70 18.33 0.41
C GLU A 220 11.23 18.37 0.85
N MET A 221 10.37 19.05 0.09
CA MET A 221 8.95 19.17 0.39
C MET A 221 8.23 17.82 0.32
N VAL A 222 8.44 17.06 -0.77
CA VAL A 222 7.80 15.76 -0.99
C VAL A 222 8.22 14.77 0.08
N SER A 223 9.52 14.70 0.41
CA SER A 223 10.01 13.79 1.46
C SER A 223 9.39 14.09 2.82
N ILE A 224 9.27 15.36 3.21
CA ILE A 224 8.63 15.74 4.48
C ILE A 224 7.17 15.29 4.49
N LEU A 225 6.40 15.54 3.42
CA LEU A 225 5.01 15.14 3.33
C LEU A 225 4.81 13.62 3.32
N GLU A 226 5.72 12.88 2.67
CA GLU A 226 5.68 11.42 2.59
C GLU A 226 5.90 10.79 3.97
N TYR A 227 6.91 11.27 4.74
CA TYR A 227 7.18 10.79 6.09
C TYR A 227 6.09 11.19 7.10
N ASP A 228 5.54 12.41 7.03
CA ASP A 228 4.42 12.82 7.87
C ASP A 228 3.20 11.93 7.64
N LYS A 229 2.92 11.60 6.36
CA LYS A 229 1.84 10.69 6.01
C LYS A 229 2.09 9.27 6.54
N GLU A 230 3.29 8.73 6.38
CA GLU A 230 3.69 7.42 6.91
C GLU A 230 3.51 7.36 8.43
N TYR A 231 3.90 8.41 9.15
CA TYR A 231 3.73 8.52 10.59
C TYR A 231 2.24 8.52 11.01
N GLU A 232 1.40 9.32 10.36
CA GLU A 232 -0.03 9.40 10.66
C GLU A 232 -0.76 8.09 10.31
N GLU A 233 -0.43 7.45 9.19
CA GLU A 233 -0.97 6.13 8.82
C GLU A 233 -0.58 5.05 9.83
N LYS A 234 0.65 5.05 10.29
CA LYS A 234 1.13 4.10 11.32
C LYS A 234 0.41 4.31 12.65
N LYS A 235 0.21 5.56 13.05
CA LYS A 235 -0.55 5.92 14.26
C LYS A 235 -2.01 5.49 14.16
N LEU A 236 -2.65 5.71 13.00
CA LEU A 236 -4.02 5.28 12.75
C LEU A 236 -4.15 3.76 12.83
N ARG A 237 -3.28 3.01 12.15
CA ARG A 237 -3.28 1.54 12.20
C ARG A 237 -3.10 1.00 13.61
N LYS A 238 -2.21 1.63 14.40
CA LYS A 238 -2.03 1.24 15.79
C LYS A 238 -3.31 1.44 16.60
N ALA A 239 -3.97 2.58 16.42
CA ALA A 239 -5.24 2.88 17.10
C ALA A 239 -6.37 1.92 16.67
N GLU A 240 -6.44 1.59 15.37
CA GLU A 240 -7.39 0.60 14.83
C GLU A 240 -7.13 -0.80 15.37
N TYR A 241 -5.85 -1.21 15.46
CA TYR A 241 -5.46 -2.49 16.04
C TYR A 241 -5.84 -2.58 17.52
N GLU A 242 -5.50 -1.56 18.32
CA GLU A 242 -5.84 -1.50 19.74
C GLU A 242 -7.37 -1.50 19.98
N ALA A 243 -8.12 -0.79 19.12
CA ALA A 243 -9.57 -0.80 19.15
C ALA A 243 -10.17 -2.17 18.80
N GLY A 244 -9.62 -2.83 17.77
CA GLY A 244 -10.03 -4.18 17.34
C GLY A 244 -9.71 -5.25 18.39
N GLU A 245 -8.55 -5.17 19.04
CA GLU A 245 -8.17 -6.06 20.15
C GLU A 245 -9.12 -5.90 21.33
N GLN A 246 -9.43 -4.65 21.72
CA GLN A 246 -10.37 -4.37 22.81
C GLN A 246 -11.80 -4.84 22.48
N GLU A 247 -12.24 -4.64 21.24
CA GLU A 247 -13.55 -5.14 20.78
C GLU A 247 -13.59 -6.67 20.78
N GLY A 248 -12.53 -7.33 20.30
CA GLY A 248 -12.41 -8.80 20.33
C GLY A 248 -12.46 -9.36 21.76
N LEU A 249 -11.75 -8.73 22.70
CA LEU A 249 -11.77 -9.09 24.11
C LEU A 249 -13.18 -8.92 24.71
N ASN A 250 -13.83 -7.79 24.43
CA ASN A 250 -15.19 -7.52 24.91
C ASN A 250 -16.20 -8.52 24.35
N ARG A 251 -16.10 -8.88 23.06
CA ARG A 251 -16.95 -9.90 22.43
C ARG A 251 -16.74 -11.28 23.06
N GLY A 252 -15.49 -11.69 23.30
CA GLY A 252 -15.18 -12.96 23.95
C GLY A 252 -15.71 -13.05 25.39
N LEU A 253 -15.54 -11.98 26.16
CA LEU A 253 -16.11 -11.87 27.52
C LEU A 253 -17.64 -11.89 27.50
N ALA A 254 -18.28 -11.15 26.57
CA ALA A 254 -19.73 -11.15 26.43
C ALA A 254 -20.27 -12.53 26.08
N GLN A 255 -19.64 -13.22 25.14
CA GLN A 255 -19.97 -14.58 24.77
C GLN A 255 -19.88 -15.53 25.96
N GLY A 256 -18.77 -15.50 26.71
CA GLY A 256 -18.60 -16.31 27.91
C GLY A 256 -19.65 -16.05 28.98
N ILE A 257 -20.01 -14.79 29.23
CA ILE A 257 -21.06 -14.43 30.20
C ILE A 257 -22.44 -14.96 29.77
N VAL A 258 -22.79 -14.78 28.50
CA VAL A 258 -24.10 -15.20 27.95
C VAL A 258 -24.21 -16.73 27.91
N GLU A 259 -23.24 -17.41 27.31
CA GLU A 259 -23.26 -18.87 27.17
C GLU A 259 -23.28 -19.57 28.53
N THR A 260 -22.40 -19.12 29.44
CA THR A 260 -22.37 -19.64 30.82
C THR A 260 -23.66 -19.36 31.56
N GLY A 261 -24.15 -18.12 31.49
CA GLY A 261 -25.41 -17.74 32.14
C GLY A 261 -26.60 -18.57 31.66
N CYS A 262 -26.72 -18.77 30.36
CA CYS A 262 -27.75 -19.63 29.74
C CYS A 262 -27.60 -21.09 30.16
N ALA A 263 -26.38 -21.64 30.16
CA ALA A 263 -26.12 -23.02 30.56
C ALA A 263 -26.51 -23.32 32.03
N TYR A 264 -26.32 -22.35 32.92
CA TYR A 264 -26.69 -22.47 34.34
C TYR A 264 -28.10 -21.96 34.70
N GLY A 265 -28.92 -21.62 33.67
CA GLY A 265 -30.31 -21.21 33.88
C GLY A 265 -30.45 -19.83 34.56
N VAL A 266 -29.44 -18.96 34.45
CA VAL A 266 -29.48 -17.59 34.97
C VAL A 266 -30.51 -16.76 34.20
N SER A 267 -31.27 -15.92 34.89
CA SER A 267 -32.29 -15.11 34.23
C SER A 267 -31.68 -14.12 33.20
N LYS A 268 -32.40 -13.86 32.12
CA LYS A 268 -31.99 -12.87 31.11
C LYS A 268 -31.63 -11.51 31.74
N LYS A 269 -32.44 -11.07 32.71
CA LYS A 269 -32.23 -9.80 33.40
C LYS A 269 -30.86 -9.77 34.10
N GLU A 270 -30.53 -10.81 34.82
CA GLU A 270 -29.25 -10.91 35.55
C GLU A 270 -28.07 -11.04 34.59
N ILE A 271 -28.20 -11.74 33.46
CA ILE A 271 -27.16 -11.81 32.44
C ILE A 271 -26.90 -10.41 31.85
N LEU A 272 -27.96 -9.65 31.54
CA LEU A 272 -27.83 -8.28 31.03
C LEU A 272 -27.16 -7.33 32.05
N GLU A 273 -27.50 -7.43 33.30
CA GLU A 273 -26.86 -6.66 34.39
C GLU A 273 -25.37 -6.99 34.49
N ARG A 274 -24.99 -8.27 34.46
CA ARG A 274 -23.59 -8.71 34.47
C ARG A 274 -22.81 -8.23 33.23
N LEU A 275 -23.41 -8.24 32.04
CA LEU A 275 -22.80 -7.68 30.83
C LEU A 275 -22.50 -6.19 30.99
N GLN A 276 -23.48 -5.41 31.49
CA GLN A 276 -23.30 -3.98 31.71
C GLN A 276 -22.20 -3.68 32.73
N GLU A 277 -22.20 -4.38 33.84
CA GLU A 277 -21.20 -4.17 34.90
C GLU A 277 -19.79 -4.58 34.48
N ARG A 278 -19.63 -5.75 33.81
CA ARG A 278 -18.31 -6.29 33.47
C ARG A 278 -17.66 -5.62 32.29
N LEU A 279 -18.46 -5.20 31.30
CA LEU A 279 -17.97 -4.60 30.06
C LEU A 279 -18.14 -3.08 30.04
N ASN A 280 -18.79 -2.49 31.05
CA ASN A 280 -19.12 -1.06 31.12
C ASN A 280 -19.85 -0.57 29.85
N ILE A 281 -20.87 -1.32 29.40
CA ILE A 281 -21.63 -1.07 28.17
C ILE A 281 -23.06 -0.66 28.46
N SER A 282 -23.72 -0.06 27.46
CA SER A 282 -25.12 0.32 27.55
C SER A 282 -26.05 -0.92 27.63
N CYS A 283 -27.26 -0.71 28.18
CA CYS A 283 -28.29 -1.76 28.15
C CYS A 283 -28.62 -2.24 26.74
N GLN A 284 -28.60 -1.36 25.76
CA GLN A 284 -28.85 -1.71 24.35
C GLN A 284 -27.76 -2.63 23.83
N THR A 285 -26.49 -2.31 24.04
CA THR A 285 -25.35 -3.15 23.61
C THR A 285 -25.36 -4.50 24.34
N ALA A 286 -25.72 -4.53 25.61
CA ALA A 286 -25.88 -5.78 26.37
C ALA A 286 -26.98 -6.68 25.76
N GLN A 287 -28.13 -6.09 25.31
CA GLN A 287 -29.18 -6.81 24.64
C GLN A 287 -28.74 -7.39 23.26
N GLU A 288 -27.93 -6.63 22.52
CA GLU A 288 -27.35 -7.08 21.26
C GLU A 288 -26.42 -8.29 21.45
N TYR A 289 -25.52 -8.23 22.43
CA TYR A 289 -24.66 -9.37 22.79
C TYR A 289 -25.47 -10.58 23.26
N PHE A 290 -26.49 -10.36 24.09
CA PHE A 290 -27.37 -11.45 24.53
C PHE A 290 -28.08 -12.11 23.32
N ALA A 291 -28.62 -11.33 22.40
CA ALA A 291 -29.28 -11.84 21.20
C ALA A 291 -28.31 -12.63 20.30
N MET A 292 -27.06 -12.17 20.17
CA MET A 292 -26.04 -12.79 19.35
C MET A 292 -25.59 -14.16 19.88
N TYR A 293 -25.48 -14.34 21.19
CA TYR A 293 -24.87 -15.52 21.79
C TYR A 293 -25.84 -16.47 22.50
N SER A 294 -27.08 -16.04 22.84
CA SER A 294 -28.06 -16.89 23.55
C SER A 294 -28.65 -18.03 22.72
N GLY A 295 -28.51 -17.98 21.38
CA GLY A 295 -29.05 -19.00 20.44
C GLY A 295 -28.05 -20.04 19.96
N LYS A 296 -26.76 -19.94 20.28
CA LYS A 296 -25.76 -20.94 19.90
C LYS A 296 -25.85 -22.16 20.82
N LYS A 297 -26.44 -23.27 20.34
CA LYS A 297 -26.28 -24.57 21.00
C LYS A 297 -24.78 -24.91 21.02
N ILE A 298 -24.26 -25.16 22.23
CA ILE A 298 -22.95 -25.79 22.43
C ILE A 298 -23.03 -27.17 21.79
N SER A 299 -22.35 -27.36 20.65
CA SER A 299 -22.18 -28.68 20.00
C SER A 299 -20.90 -29.33 20.50
#